data_4f9908d7dc54575459a40080b3338ae5
#
_entry.id   4f9908d7dc54575459a40080b3338ae5
#
_cell.length_a   1.000
_cell.length_b   1.000
_cell.length_c   1.000
_cell.angle_alpha   90.00
_cell.angle_beta   90.00
_cell.angle_gamma   90.00
#
_symmetry.space_group_name_H-M   'P 1'
#
loop_
_entity.id
_entity.type
_entity.pdbx_description
1 polymer ?
#
loop_
_entity_poly.entity_id
_entity_poly.type
_entity_poly.pdbx_seq_one_letter_code
_entity_poly.pdbx_strand_id
1 'polypeptide(L)'
;MTMTQTHQSLMETCIQDCLDCLRDCEYCATACLDSDKVQNMAECIKLCRDCADTCDICARFTARHSGLTASLCKVCEEACDRCAIECEKFDDEYCKKCAEACRRCAESCRQVLKAMA
;
A
#
# COMPACT_ATOMS: atom_id res chain seq x y z
N MET A 1 -11.82 18.38 18.58
CA MET A 1 -11.49 18.27 17.17
C MET A 1 -12.75 18.10 16.35
N THR A 2 -12.87 18.80 15.24
CA THR A 2 -14.04 18.70 14.37
C THR A 2 -13.95 17.46 13.49
N MET A 3 -15.10 17.03 12.93
CA MET A 3 -15.15 15.92 11.98
C MET A 3 -14.25 16.18 10.77
N THR A 4 -14.24 17.44 10.26
CA THR A 4 -13.41 17.83 9.12
C THR A 4 -11.93 17.61 9.43
N GLN A 5 -11.47 18.03 10.63
CA GLN A 5 -10.08 17.84 11.04
C GLN A 5 -9.74 16.36 11.15
N THR A 6 -10.67 15.54 11.66
CA THR A 6 -10.46 14.11 11.77
C THR A 6 -10.32 13.47 10.38
N HIS A 7 -11.19 13.83 9.44
CA HIS A 7 -11.10 13.34 8.06
C HIS A 7 -9.77 13.75 7.42
N GLN A 8 -9.38 15.00 7.60
CA GLN A 8 -8.13 15.51 7.03
C GLN A 8 -6.92 14.76 7.58
N SER A 9 -6.89 14.50 8.89
CA SER A 9 -5.80 13.76 9.52
C SER A 9 -5.72 12.33 9.00
N LEU A 10 -6.86 11.65 8.83
CA LEU A 10 -6.91 10.29 8.29
C LEU A 10 -6.42 10.27 6.84
N MET A 11 -6.79 11.26 6.05
CA MET A 11 -6.37 11.35 4.65
C MET A 11 -4.86 11.60 4.55
N GLU A 12 -4.32 12.47 5.38
CA GLU A 12 -2.88 12.74 5.40
C GLU A 12 -2.08 11.51 5.79
N THR A 13 -2.55 10.76 6.80
CA THR A 13 -1.92 9.51 7.21
C THR A 13 -1.97 8.50 6.06
N CYS A 14 -3.11 8.39 5.38
CA CYS A 14 -3.26 7.47 4.25
C CYS A 14 -2.29 7.83 3.12
N ILE A 15 -2.17 9.11 2.79
CA ILE A 15 -1.22 9.57 1.77
C ILE A 15 0.20 9.15 2.13
N GLN A 16 0.62 9.40 3.37
CA GLN A 16 1.98 9.06 3.80
C GLN A 16 2.20 7.55 3.77
N ASP A 17 1.23 6.77 4.24
CA ASP A 17 1.34 5.31 4.23
C ASP A 17 1.37 4.76 2.80
N CYS A 18 0.61 5.36 1.88
CA CYS A 18 0.67 5.02 0.46
C CYS A 18 2.06 5.28 -0.11
N LEU A 19 2.66 6.43 0.21
CA LEU A 19 3.99 6.77 -0.30
C LEU A 19 5.06 5.85 0.28
N ASP A 20 4.99 5.53 1.57
CA ASP A 20 5.91 4.60 2.19
C ASP A 20 5.78 3.20 1.58
N CYS A 21 4.54 2.77 1.34
CA CYS A 21 4.25 1.47 0.74
C CYS A 21 4.76 1.40 -0.70
N LEU A 22 4.56 2.47 -1.48
CA LEU A 22 5.09 2.60 -2.84
C LEU A 22 6.61 2.38 -2.82
N ARG A 23 7.32 3.08 -1.97
CA ARG A 23 8.77 2.96 -1.85
C ARG A 23 9.18 1.53 -1.52
N ASP A 24 8.56 0.94 -0.51
CA ASP A 24 8.96 -0.40 -0.03
C ASP A 24 8.58 -1.50 -1.02
N CYS A 25 7.45 -1.35 -1.74
CA CYS A 25 7.05 -2.29 -2.79
C CYS A 25 8.01 -2.24 -3.98
N GLU A 26 8.40 -1.04 -4.41
CA GLU A 26 9.36 -0.90 -5.50
C GLU A 26 10.71 -1.50 -5.13
N TYR A 27 11.19 -1.22 -3.92
CA TYR A 27 12.45 -1.78 -3.46
C TYR A 27 12.38 -3.31 -3.36
N CYS A 28 11.28 -3.84 -2.81
CA CYS A 28 11.09 -5.29 -2.67
C CYS A 28 11.10 -5.98 -4.04
N ALA A 29 10.38 -5.43 -5.01
CA ALA A 29 10.35 -6.00 -6.36
C ALA A 29 11.75 -6.06 -6.98
N THR A 30 12.52 -4.98 -6.83
CA THR A 30 13.89 -4.93 -7.35
C THR A 30 14.80 -5.92 -6.63
N ALA A 31 14.71 -5.98 -5.29
CA ALA A 31 15.53 -6.92 -4.52
C ALA A 31 15.20 -8.37 -4.86
N CYS A 32 13.93 -8.68 -5.09
CA CYS A 32 13.52 -10.02 -5.51
C CYS A 32 14.17 -10.42 -6.84
N LEU A 33 14.27 -9.49 -7.78
CA LEU A 33 14.89 -9.74 -9.08
C LEU A 33 16.38 -10.05 -8.97
N ASP A 34 17.03 -9.51 -7.95
CA ASP A 34 18.46 -9.73 -7.71
C ASP A 34 18.73 -10.96 -6.83
N SER A 35 17.68 -11.60 -6.33
CA SER A 35 17.83 -12.77 -5.47
C SER A 35 18.13 -14.01 -6.26
N ASP A 36 18.92 -14.94 -5.68
CA ASP A 36 19.14 -16.27 -6.24
C ASP A 36 17.87 -17.14 -6.16
N LYS A 37 16.87 -16.70 -5.39
CA LYS A 37 15.56 -17.34 -5.27
C LYS A 37 14.51 -16.73 -6.20
N VAL A 38 14.92 -15.95 -7.19
CA VAL A 38 14.00 -15.14 -8.02
C VAL A 38 12.88 -15.99 -8.65
N GLN A 39 13.17 -17.24 -9.03
CA GLN A 39 12.17 -18.09 -9.64
C GLN A 39 10.98 -18.37 -8.73
N ASN A 40 11.20 -18.37 -7.41
CA ASN A 40 10.15 -18.58 -6.43
C ASN A 40 9.45 -17.29 -6.01
N MET A 41 9.93 -16.15 -6.50
CA MET A 41 9.45 -14.84 -6.11
C MET A 41 8.64 -14.13 -7.20
N ALA A 42 8.31 -14.82 -8.28
CA ALA A 42 7.59 -14.19 -9.41
C ALA A 42 6.27 -13.57 -8.96
N GLU A 43 5.49 -14.27 -8.15
CA GLU A 43 4.21 -13.75 -7.67
C GLU A 43 4.43 -12.55 -6.74
N CYS A 44 5.44 -12.61 -5.88
CA CYS A 44 5.79 -11.50 -5.00
C CYS A 44 6.11 -10.24 -5.81
N ILE A 45 6.90 -10.39 -6.88
CA ILE A 45 7.26 -9.27 -7.75
C ILE A 45 6.02 -8.65 -8.39
N LYS A 46 5.13 -9.48 -8.91
CA LYS A 46 3.90 -9.00 -9.55
C LYS A 46 3.02 -8.22 -8.58
N LEU A 47 2.82 -8.77 -7.39
CA LEU A 47 1.96 -8.13 -6.40
C LEU A 47 2.59 -6.86 -5.83
N CYS A 48 3.90 -6.82 -5.67
CA CYS A 48 4.60 -5.59 -5.27
C CYS A 48 4.40 -4.50 -6.31
N ARG A 49 4.46 -4.83 -7.59
CA ARG A 49 4.28 -3.84 -8.65
C ARG A 49 2.84 -3.34 -8.71
N ASP A 50 1.87 -4.23 -8.60
CA ASP A 50 0.46 -3.83 -8.54
C ASP A 50 0.22 -2.91 -7.34
N CYS A 51 0.77 -3.27 -6.19
CA CYS A 51 0.59 -2.51 -4.97
C CYS A 51 1.24 -1.12 -5.09
N ALA A 52 2.46 -1.05 -5.66
CA ALA A 52 3.14 0.21 -5.86
C ALA A 52 2.31 1.15 -6.74
N ASP A 53 1.76 0.62 -7.84
CA ASP A 53 0.97 1.43 -8.77
C ASP A 53 -0.32 1.93 -8.12
N THR A 54 -1.02 1.06 -7.39
CA THR A 54 -2.27 1.48 -6.73
C THR A 54 -2.00 2.47 -5.60
N CYS A 55 -0.90 2.32 -4.87
CA CYS A 55 -0.51 3.27 -3.82
C CYS A 55 -0.22 4.65 -4.41
N ASP A 56 0.48 4.70 -5.54
CA ASP A 56 0.79 5.96 -6.22
C ASP A 56 -0.50 6.70 -6.60
N ILE A 57 -1.41 6.00 -7.26
CA ILE A 57 -2.67 6.60 -7.71
C ILE A 57 -3.54 6.99 -6.51
N CYS A 58 -3.60 6.13 -5.49
CA CYS A 58 -4.39 6.40 -4.30
C CYS A 58 -3.89 7.66 -3.59
N ALA A 59 -2.57 7.81 -3.44
CA ALA A 59 -1.99 8.99 -2.82
C ALA A 59 -2.35 10.26 -3.59
N ARG A 60 -2.25 10.22 -4.91
CA ARG A 60 -2.57 11.38 -5.76
C ARG A 60 -4.03 11.80 -5.64
N PHE A 61 -4.93 10.84 -5.76
CA PHE A 61 -6.37 11.12 -5.71
C PHE A 61 -6.78 11.61 -4.34
N THR A 62 -6.25 11.00 -3.28
CA THR A 62 -6.52 11.40 -1.90
C THR A 62 -5.99 12.81 -1.63
N ALA A 63 -4.80 13.14 -2.12
CA ALA A 63 -4.17 14.44 -1.92
C ALA A 63 -5.01 15.58 -2.50
N ARG A 64 -5.68 15.35 -3.63
CA ARG A 64 -6.52 16.40 -4.26
C ARG A 64 -8.00 16.29 -3.89
N HIS A 65 -8.33 15.48 -2.89
CA HIS A 65 -9.70 15.30 -2.40
C HIS A 65 -10.67 14.90 -3.51
N SER A 66 -10.24 13.96 -4.36
CA SER A 66 -11.03 13.49 -5.49
C SER A 66 -12.31 12.77 -5.02
N GLY A 67 -13.37 12.93 -5.79
CA GLY A 67 -14.59 12.13 -5.57
C GLY A 67 -14.39 10.64 -5.79
N LEU A 68 -13.26 10.23 -6.36
CA LEU A 68 -12.90 8.81 -6.58
C LEU A 68 -12.04 8.24 -5.45
N THR A 69 -11.73 9.02 -4.42
CA THR A 69 -10.86 8.57 -3.32
C THR A 69 -11.33 7.26 -2.69
N ALA A 70 -12.63 7.15 -2.40
CA ALA A 70 -13.16 5.94 -1.78
C ALA A 70 -12.93 4.71 -2.67
N SER A 71 -13.16 4.84 -3.96
CA SER A 71 -12.94 3.73 -4.91
C SER A 71 -11.46 3.33 -4.95
N LEU A 72 -10.57 4.31 -4.97
CA LEU A 72 -9.14 4.05 -4.98
C LEU A 72 -8.67 3.42 -3.67
N CYS A 73 -9.21 3.87 -2.53
CA CYS A 73 -8.87 3.27 -1.24
C CYS A 73 -9.29 1.80 -1.18
N LYS A 74 -10.41 1.43 -1.77
CA LYS A 74 -10.85 0.03 -1.84
C LYS A 74 -9.88 -0.82 -2.63
N VAL A 75 -9.49 -0.36 -3.81
CA VAL A 75 -8.53 -1.08 -4.65
C VAL A 75 -7.18 -1.17 -3.95
N CYS A 76 -6.75 -0.07 -3.34
CA CYS A 76 -5.46 -0.01 -2.65
C CYS A 76 -5.44 -0.97 -1.45
N GLU A 77 -6.52 -1.02 -0.68
CA GLU A 77 -6.64 -1.95 0.43
C GLU A 77 -6.46 -3.39 -0.04
N GLU A 78 -7.14 -3.77 -1.12
CA GLU A 78 -7.03 -5.12 -1.65
C GLU A 78 -5.62 -5.42 -2.14
N ALA A 79 -5.03 -4.51 -2.90
CA ALA A 79 -3.67 -4.70 -3.42
C ALA A 79 -2.66 -4.84 -2.28
N CYS A 80 -2.78 -4.00 -1.25
CA CYS A 80 -1.91 -4.05 -0.08
C CYS A 80 -2.06 -5.37 0.69
N ASP A 81 -3.28 -5.83 0.91
CA ASP A 81 -3.52 -7.10 1.62
C ASP A 81 -2.93 -8.28 0.84
N ARG A 82 -3.15 -8.33 -0.47
CA ARG A 82 -2.60 -9.41 -1.30
C ARG A 82 -1.08 -9.40 -1.30
N CYS A 83 -0.48 -8.23 -1.40
CA CYS A 83 0.98 -8.08 -1.39
C CYS A 83 1.55 -8.49 -0.04
N ALA A 84 0.93 -8.08 1.07
CA ALA A 84 1.38 -8.45 2.40
C ALA A 84 1.36 -9.96 2.61
N ILE A 85 0.26 -10.62 2.22
CA ILE A 85 0.13 -12.07 2.36
C ILE A 85 1.25 -12.79 1.62
N GLU A 86 1.55 -12.35 0.40
CA GLU A 86 2.62 -12.99 -0.39
C GLU A 86 4.00 -12.72 0.20
N CYS A 87 4.29 -11.45 0.55
CA CYS A 87 5.59 -11.09 1.12
C CYS A 87 5.85 -11.79 2.46
N GLU A 88 4.80 -12.05 3.23
CA GLU A 88 4.93 -12.73 4.53
C GLU A 88 5.40 -14.19 4.41
N LYS A 89 5.40 -14.75 3.20
CA LYS A 89 5.90 -16.10 2.96
C LYS A 89 7.43 -16.18 2.96
N PHE A 90 8.11 -15.04 2.92
CA PHE A 90 9.57 -14.98 2.80
C PHE A 90 10.20 -14.37 4.04
N ASP A 91 11.40 -14.87 4.40
CA ASP A 91 12.15 -14.39 5.57
C ASP A 91 13.07 -13.21 5.24
N ASP A 92 13.20 -12.85 3.97
CA ASP A 92 14.05 -11.75 3.54
C ASP A 92 13.57 -10.44 4.16
N GLU A 93 14.53 -9.62 4.64
CA GLU A 93 14.19 -8.36 5.31
C GLU A 93 13.40 -7.42 4.44
N TYR A 94 13.72 -7.35 3.15
CA TYR A 94 12.98 -6.47 2.24
C TYR A 94 11.53 -6.95 2.04
N CYS A 95 11.26 -8.25 2.11
CA CYS A 95 9.92 -8.79 2.04
C CYS A 95 9.14 -8.48 3.33
N LYS A 96 9.78 -8.62 4.48
CA LYS A 96 9.15 -8.31 5.76
C LYS A 96 8.80 -6.83 5.86
N LYS A 97 9.72 -5.97 5.47
CA LYS A 97 9.51 -4.52 5.49
C LYS A 97 8.37 -4.12 4.56
N CYS A 98 8.34 -4.72 3.38
CA CYS A 98 7.27 -4.49 2.41
C CYS A 98 5.91 -4.92 2.99
N ALA A 99 5.85 -6.11 3.59
CA ALA A 99 4.62 -6.61 4.20
C ALA A 99 4.10 -5.66 5.29
N GLU A 100 5.00 -5.16 6.14
CA GLU A 100 4.62 -4.22 7.20
C GLU A 100 4.05 -2.93 6.62
N ALA A 101 4.69 -2.37 5.59
CA ALA A 101 4.22 -1.17 4.93
C ALA A 101 2.86 -1.40 4.27
N CYS A 102 2.67 -2.56 3.64
CA CYS A 102 1.39 -2.94 3.03
C CYS A 102 0.29 -3.03 4.09
N ARG A 103 0.57 -3.62 5.24
CA ARG A 103 -0.41 -3.74 6.32
C ARG A 103 -0.82 -2.36 6.85
N ARG A 104 0.15 -1.46 7.05
CA ARG A 104 -0.15 -0.09 7.48
C ARG A 104 -1.01 0.65 6.48
N CYS A 105 -0.66 0.52 5.21
CA CYS A 105 -1.39 1.20 4.14
C CYS A 105 -2.82 0.67 4.02
N ALA A 106 -3.01 -0.65 4.08
CA ALA A 106 -4.34 -1.25 4.05
C ALA A 106 -5.21 -0.73 5.19
N GLU A 107 -4.64 -0.61 6.40
CA GLU A 107 -5.38 -0.11 7.55
C GLU A 107 -5.74 1.36 7.39
N SER A 108 -4.82 2.19 6.88
CA SER A 108 -5.11 3.59 6.61
C SER A 108 -6.23 3.74 5.59
N CYS A 109 -6.22 2.92 4.54
CA CYS A 109 -7.31 2.93 3.55
C CYS A 109 -8.65 2.57 4.20
N ARG A 110 -8.67 1.57 5.08
CA ARG A 110 -9.88 1.19 5.80
C ARG A 110 -10.42 2.32 6.66
N GLN A 111 -9.52 3.06 7.32
CA GLN A 111 -9.92 4.19 8.16
C GLN A 111 -10.54 5.32 7.32
N VAL A 112 -9.95 5.63 6.18
CA VAL A 112 -10.51 6.63 5.26
C VAL A 112 -11.90 6.18 4.79
N LEU A 113 -12.04 4.92 4.40
CA LEU A 113 -13.32 4.40 3.93
C LEU A 113 -14.41 4.50 5.01
N LYS A 114 -14.09 4.21 6.27
CA LYS A 114 -15.03 4.36 7.38
C LYS A 114 -15.44 5.80 7.56
N ALA A 115 -14.50 6.73 7.46
CA ALA A 115 -14.77 8.15 7.66
C ALA A 115 -15.64 8.73 6.54
N MET A 116 -15.58 8.14 5.34
CA MET A 116 -16.32 8.61 4.17
C MET A 116 -17.66 7.89 3.97
N ALA A 117 -17.94 6.90 4.80
CA ALA A 117 -19.17 6.11 4.71
C ALA A 117 -20.41 6.89 5.20
#